data_17822c8f44d116bce9f35e8a774f7159
#
_entry.id   17822c8f44d116bce9f35e8a774f7159
#
_cell.length_a   1.000
_cell.length_b   1.000
_cell.length_c   1.000
_cell.angle_alpha   90.00
_cell.angle_beta   90.00
_cell.angle_gamma   90.00
#
_symmetry.space_group_name_H-M   'P 1'
#
loop_
_entity.id
_entity.type
_entity.pdbx_description
1 polymer ?
#
loop_
_entity_poly.entity_id
_entity_poly.type
_entity_poly.pdbx_seq_one_letter_code
_entity_poly.pdbx_strand_id
1 'polypeptide(L)'
;MFSVTLKMPSKRNFIIFAICIVSALVIAVFIAQGGGMKGGYVSIEKQVEYARSFGWEVSEKPIKAQKFFISDSLDDDLKRYNEIQISQGFDLNDFTGCEVIRYSYSVKNYPHCSTGILLNLTVCDGYIVAADIQSVEGDGFIHSVKMP
;
A
#
# COMPACT_ATOMS: atom_id res chain seq x y z
N MET A 1 -24.96 26.52 -43.12
CA MET A 1 -25.30 25.14 -42.73
C MET A 1 -24.01 24.32 -42.87
N PHE A 2 -23.28 24.15 -41.75
CA PHE A 2 -22.01 23.41 -41.75
C PHE A 2 -22.30 21.95 -41.39
N SER A 3 -22.15 21.04 -42.35
CA SER A 3 -22.25 19.61 -42.10
C SER A 3 -20.88 19.09 -41.68
N VAL A 4 -20.73 18.72 -40.42
CA VAL A 4 -19.53 18.04 -39.93
C VAL A 4 -19.68 16.56 -40.26
N THR A 5 -18.95 16.09 -41.26
CA THR A 5 -18.86 14.67 -41.57
C THR A 5 -17.85 14.01 -40.65
N LEU A 6 -18.31 13.33 -39.62
CA LEU A 6 -17.49 12.48 -38.77
C LEU A 6 -17.05 11.24 -39.54
N LYS A 7 -15.79 11.20 -39.98
CA LYS A 7 -15.19 10.04 -40.61
C LYS A 7 -14.98 8.95 -39.57
N MET A 8 -15.71 7.85 -39.69
CA MET A 8 -15.53 6.71 -38.78
C MET A 8 -14.10 6.17 -38.86
N PRO A 9 -13.42 5.96 -37.72
CA PRO A 9 -12.09 5.35 -37.70
C PRO A 9 -12.16 3.89 -38.20
N SER A 10 -11.06 3.42 -38.83
CA SER A 10 -10.96 2.06 -39.32
C SER A 10 -11.15 1.05 -38.15
N LYS A 11 -11.67 -0.16 -38.44
CA LYS A 11 -11.91 -1.22 -37.42
C LYS A 11 -10.70 -1.44 -36.51
N ARG A 12 -9.48 -1.35 -37.07
CA ARG A 12 -8.22 -1.50 -36.31
C ARG A 12 -8.01 -0.35 -35.30
N ASN A 13 -8.28 0.88 -35.70
CA ASN A 13 -8.15 2.06 -34.82
C ASN A 13 -9.25 2.08 -33.74
N PHE A 14 -10.44 1.56 -34.04
CA PHE A 14 -11.52 1.42 -33.08
C PHE A 14 -11.17 0.40 -31.98
N ILE A 15 -10.55 -0.73 -32.35
CA ILE A 15 -10.09 -1.75 -31.37
C ILE A 15 -8.99 -1.17 -30.48
N ILE A 16 -8.02 -0.46 -31.04
CA ILE A 16 -6.94 0.18 -30.25
C ILE A 16 -7.52 1.21 -29.27
N PHE A 17 -8.48 2.03 -29.73
CA PHE A 17 -9.15 3.02 -28.91
C PHE A 17 -9.96 2.36 -27.76
N ALA A 18 -10.67 1.27 -28.04
CA ALA A 18 -11.39 0.52 -27.04
C ALA A 18 -10.44 -0.11 -25.99
N ILE A 19 -9.29 -0.64 -26.40
CA ILE A 19 -8.27 -1.18 -25.48
C ILE A 19 -7.70 -0.08 -24.60
N CYS A 20 -7.42 1.10 -25.14
CA CYS A 20 -6.92 2.25 -24.36
C CYS A 20 -7.96 2.74 -23.33
N ILE A 21 -9.25 2.75 -23.66
CA ILE A 21 -10.30 3.14 -22.70
C ILE A 21 -10.42 2.11 -21.60
N VAL A 22 -10.39 0.83 -21.92
CA VAL A 22 -10.46 -0.26 -20.91
C VAL A 22 -9.25 -0.21 -19.97
N SER A 23 -8.04 -0.01 -20.50
CA SER A 23 -6.83 0.12 -19.68
C SER A 23 -6.86 1.36 -18.79
N ALA A 24 -7.35 2.51 -19.29
CA ALA A 24 -7.49 3.73 -18.51
C ALA A 24 -8.55 3.59 -17.41
N LEU A 25 -9.66 2.87 -17.66
CA LEU A 25 -10.69 2.58 -16.66
C LEU A 25 -10.15 1.62 -15.58
N VAL A 26 -9.38 0.61 -15.93
CA VAL A 26 -8.74 -0.30 -14.97
C VAL A 26 -7.75 0.46 -14.07
N ILE A 27 -6.94 1.35 -14.64
CA ILE A 27 -6.00 2.20 -13.89
C ILE A 27 -6.77 3.18 -12.99
N ALA A 28 -7.86 3.80 -13.48
CA ALA A 28 -8.67 4.72 -12.69
C ALA A 28 -9.38 4.03 -11.53
N VAL A 29 -9.86 2.79 -11.71
CA VAL A 29 -10.43 1.97 -10.63
C VAL A 29 -9.36 1.59 -9.60
N PHE A 30 -8.11 1.32 -10.04
CA PHE A 30 -6.99 1.03 -9.13
C PHE A 30 -6.57 2.25 -8.31
N ILE A 31 -6.65 3.46 -8.88
CA ILE A 31 -6.33 4.73 -8.19
C ILE A 31 -7.47 5.17 -7.28
N ALA A 32 -8.73 4.93 -7.65
CA ALA A 32 -9.90 5.30 -6.87
C ALA A 32 -10.14 4.39 -5.65
N GLN A 33 -9.58 3.19 -5.64
CA GLN A 33 -9.52 2.33 -4.47
C GLN A 33 -8.26 2.67 -3.69
N GLY A 34 -8.27 3.81 -2.99
CA GLY A 34 -7.16 4.24 -2.13
C GLY A 34 -6.54 3.03 -1.43
N GLY A 35 -5.21 2.89 -1.51
CA GLY A 35 -4.35 1.72 -1.28
C GLY A 35 -4.61 0.72 -0.14
N GLY A 36 -5.79 0.73 0.46
CA GLY A 36 -6.27 -0.30 1.35
C GLY A 36 -6.95 -1.41 0.55
N MET A 37 -6.47 -2.63 0.66
CA MET A 37 -7.19 -3.82 0.17
C MET A 37 -8.54 -3.91 0.86
N LYS A 38 -9.58 -3.28 0.28
CA LYS A 38 -10.97 -3.50 0.67
C LYS A 38 -11.40 -4.87 0.14
N GLY A 39 -11.29 -5.89 0.98
CA GLY A 39 -11.88 -7.18 0.67
C GLY A 39 -11.16 -8.39 1.21
N GLY A 40 -11.58 -8.88 2.37
CA GLY A 40 -11.25 -10.18 2.93
C GLY A 40 -10.08 -10.17 3.90
N TYR A 41 -10.15 -11.10 4.85
CA TYR A 41 -9.14 -11.34 5.87
C TYR A 41 -7.75 -11.42 5.25
N VAL A 42 -6.83 -10.54 5.64
CA VAL A 42 -5.47 -10.51 5.11
C VAL A 42 -4.67 -11.65 5.73
N SER A 43 -4.60 -12.79 5.01
CA SER A 43 -3.73 -13.89 5.37
C SER A 43 -2.24 -13.52 5.23
N ILE A 44 -1.36 -14.33 5.81
CA ILE A 44 0.11 -14.15 5.70
C ILE A 44 0.54 -14.09 4.22
N GLU A 45 -0.03 -14.96 3.38
CA GLU A 45 0.26 -15.00 1.93
C GLU A 45 -0.11 -13.69 1.25
N LYS A 46 -1.28 -13.12 1.56
CA LYS A 46 -1.72 -11.82 1.03
C LYS A 46 -0.88 -10.66 1.53
N GLN A 47 -0.38 -10.73 2.77
CA GLN A 47 0.56 -9.73 3.30
C GLN A 47 1.87 -9.74 2.53
N VAL A 48 2.42 -10.93 2.23
CA VAL A 48 3.63 -11.08 1.41
C VAL A 48 3.38 -10.63 -0.03
N GLU A 49 2.21 -10.95 -0.60
CA GLU A 49 1.82 -10.48 -1.93
C GLU A 49 1.69 -8.95 -1.98
N TYR A 50 1.12 -8.34 -0.94
CA TYR A 50 1.07 -6.87 -0.80
C TYR A 50 2.47 -6.27 -0.81
N ALA A 51 3.42 -6.81 -0.03
CA ALA A 51 4.81 -6.34 -0.04
C ALA A 51 5.46 -6.48 -1.43
N ARG A 52 5.24 -7.60 -2.11
CA ARG A 52 5.73 -7.86 -3.48
C ARG A 52 5.16 -6.90 -4.51
N SER A 53 3.93 -6.43 -4.34
CA SER A 53 3.31 -5.46 -5.26
C SER A 53 4.05 -4.12 -5.31
N PHE A 54 4.84 -3.79 -4.27
CA PHE A 54 5.75 -2.64 -4.22
C PHE A 54 7.19 -2.98 -4.63
N GLY A 55 7.47 -4.22 -5.05
CA GLY A 55 8.79 -4.68 -5.45
C GLY A 55 9.65 -5.23 -4.30
N TRP A 56 9.11 -5.33 -3.07
CA TRP A 56 9.88 -5.82 -1.94
C TRP A 56 9.99 -7.34 -1.90
N GLU A 57 11.19 -7.84 -1.68
CA GLU A 57 11.47 -9.22 -1.34
C GLU A 57 11.52 -9.36 0.18
N VAL A 58 10.54 -10.03 0.76
CA VAL A 58 10.42 -10.19 2.20
C VAL A 58 10.51 -11.66 2.63
N SER A 59 10.67 -11.90 3.93
CA SER A 59 10.55 -13.24 4.52
C SER A 59 9.15 -13.81 4.26
N GLU A 60 9.04 -15.13 4.05
CA GLU A 60 7.76 -15.81 3.78
C GLU A 60 6.78 -15.75 4.97
N LYS A 61 7.32 -15.57 6.17
CA LYS A 61 6.54 -15.40 7.42
C LYS A 61 7.02 -14.16 8.15
N PRO A 62 6.15 -13.52 8.92
CA PRO A 62 6.57 -12.40 9.77
C PRO A 62 7.59 -12.92 10.81
N ILE A 63 8.65 -12.16 11.02
CA ILE A 63 9.64 -12.44 12.06
C ILE A 63 9.16 -11.96 13.44
N LYS A 64 8.16 -11.08 13.46
CA LYS A 64 7.54 -10.54 14.67
C LYS A 64 6.07 -10.21 14.41
N ALA A 65 5.23 -10.45 15.43
CA ALA A 65 3.85 -9.99 15.47
C ALA A 65 3.59 -9.36 16.83
N GLN A 66 3.09 -8.12 16.85
CA GLN A 66 2.81 -7.38 18.07
C GLN A 66 1.39 -6.84 18.03
N LYS A 67 0.65 -7.11 19.12
CA LYS A 67 -0.66 -6.48 19.35
C LYS A 67 -0.47 -5.17 20.11
N PHE A 68 -1.20 -4.15 19.72
CA PHE A 68 -1.32 -2.91 20.46
C PHE A 68 -2.66 -2.24 20.18
N PHE A 69 -2.93 -1.18 20.89
CA PHE A 69 -4.17 -0.43 20.80
C PHE A 69 -3.87 0.96 20.25
N ILE A 70 -4.58 1.38 19.21
CA ILE A 70 -4.50 2.77 18.76
C ILE A 70 -5.34 3.60 19.72
N SER A 71 -4.71 4.53 20.44
CA SER A 71 -5.37 5.39 21.42
C SER A 71 -6.51 6.19 20.81
N ASP A 72 -7.48 6.61 21.62
CA ASP A 72 -8.62 7.43 21.17
C ASP A 72 -8.19 8.76 20.56
N SER A 73 -6.96 9.20 20.83
CA SER A 73 -6.31 10.34 20.17
C SER A 73 -4.85 9.99 19.86
N LEU A 74 -4.39 10.39 18.67
CA LEU A 74 -3.00 10.22 18.29
C LEU A 74 -2.11 11.21 19.08
N ASP A 75 -1.07 10.70 19.75
CA ASP A 75 -0.01 11.53 20.29
C ASP A 75 0.88 12.11 19.17
N ASP A 76 1.87 12.93 19.51
CA ASP A 76 2.66 13.62 18.50
C ASP A 76 3.55 12.69 17.68
N ASP A 77 3.96 11.52 18.21
CA ASP A 77 4.73 10.52 17.50
C ASP A 77 3.84 9.76 16.51
N LEU A 78 2.65 9.35 16.94
CA LEU A 78 1.66 8.73 16.06
C LEU A 78 1.13 9.68 15.00
N LYS A 79 1.00 10.97 15.27
CA LYS A 79 0.64 11.98 14.24
C LYS A 79 1.70 12.05 13.15
N ARG A 80 2.99 12.14 13.51
CA ARG A 80 4.10 12.13 12.52
C ARG A 80 4.14 10.84 11.72
N TYR A 81 3.91 9.70 12.38
CA TYR A 81 3.79 8.42 11.69
C TYR A 81 2.57 8.40 10.76
N ASN A 82 1.44 8.98 11.17
CA ASN A 82 0.22 9.04 10.37
C ASN A 82 0.40 9.90 9.10
N GLU A 83 1.24 10.94 9.11
CA GLU A 83 1.57 11.71 7.89
C GLU A 83 2.17 10.81 6.80
N ILE A 84 3.05 9.85 7.19
CA ILE A 84 3.59 8.85 6.26
C ILE A 84 2.44 7.97 5.75
N GLN A 85 1.50 7.58 6.60
CA GLN A 85 0.38 6.72 6.24
C GLN A 85 -0.60 7.42 5.30
N ILE A 86 -0.94 8.68 5.57
CA ILE A 86 -1.81 9.51 4.72
C ILE A 86 -1.24 9.61 3.30
N SER A 87 0.08 9.74 3.15
CA SER A 87 0.74 9.78 1.84
C SER A 87 0.55 8.49 1.01
N GLN A 88 0.11 7.41 1.65
CA GLN A 88 -0.13 6.09 1.08
C GLN A 88 -1.63 5.75 0.96
N GLY A 89 -2.50 6.64 1.43
CA GLY A 89 -3.96 6.46 1.42
C GLY A 89 -4.51 5.76 2.66
N PHE A 90 -3.74 5.65 3.73
CA PHE A 90 -4.21 5.22 5.06
C PHE A 90 -4.41 6.43 5.96
N ASP A 91 -5.34 6.36 6.91
CA ASP A 91 -5.46 7.33 7.99
C ASP A 91 -5.71 6.60 9.31
N LEU A 92 -4.77 6.70 10.25
CA LEU A 92 -4.90 6.04 11.56
C LEU A 92 -5.99 6.66 12.43
N ASN A 93 -6.46 7.88 12.13
CA ASN A 93 -7.59 8.48 12.84
C ASN A 93 -8.87 7.66 12.65
N ASP A 94 -9.01 6.98 11.51
CA ASP A 94 -10.16 6.11 11.22
C ASP A 94 -10.17 4.82 12.06
N PHE A 95 -9.06 4.52 12.76
CA PHE A 95 -8.84 3.29 13.53
C PHE A 95 -8.53 3.56 15.01
N THR A 96 -8.77 4.77 15.50
CA THR A 96 -8.66 5.08 16.94
C THR A 96 -9.60 4.20 17.73
N GLY A 97 -9.16 3.75 18.91
CA GLY A 97 -9.90 2.80 19.73
C GLY A 97 -9.87 1.35 19.23
N CYS A 98 -9.12 1.02 18.17
CA CYS A 98 -9.01 -0.34 17.64
C CYS A 98 -7.80 -1.10 18.18
N GLU A 99 -7.98 -2.41 18.47
CA GLU A 99 -6.86 -3.33 18.65
C GLU A 99 -6.31 -3.72 17.28
N VAL A 100 -5.02 -3.57 17.07
CA VAL A 100 -4.34 -3.87 15.83
C VAL A 100 -3.18 -4.85 16.05
N ILE A 101 -2.79 -5.54 14.99
CA ILE A 101 -1.62 -6.41 14.99
C ILE A 101 -0.63 -5.85 13.95
N ARG A 102 0.59 -5.55 14.39
CA ARG A 102 1.71 -5.18 13.53
C ARG A 102 2.55 -6.41 13.25
N TYR A 103 2.60 -6.80 11.97
CA TYR A 103 3.45 -7.86 11.45
C TYR A 103 4.72 -7.24 10.85
N SER A 104 5.89 -7.73 11.28
CA SER A 104 7.18 -7.29 10.76
C SER A 104 7.83 -8.39 9.93
N TYR A 105 8.26 -8.05 8.73
CA TYR A 105 8.93 -8.93 7.78
C TYR A 105 10.35 -8.44 7.54
N SER A 106 11.33 -9.35 7.45
CA SER A 106 12.68 -8.97 7.03
C SER A 106 12.68 -8.67 5.54
N VAL A 107 13.21 -7.50 5.15
CA VAL A 107 13.41 -7.09 3.75
C VAL A 107 14.78 -7.55 3.29
N LYS A 108 14.86 -8.13 2.06
CA LYS A 108 16.08 -8.73 1.52
C LYS A 108 16.74 -7.89 0.42
N ASN A 109 15.98 -7.00 -0.21
CA ASN A 109 16.39 -6.25 -1.40
C ASN A 109 16.36 -4.74 -1.22
N TYR A 110 16.60 -4.25 0.01
CA TYR A 110 16.69 -2.80 0.24
C TYR A 110 17.97 -2.24 -0.41
N PRO A 111 17.91 -1.13 -1.17
CA PRO A 111 19.09 -0.55 -1.82
C PRO A 111 20.19 -0.22 -0.81
N HIS A 112 21.41 -0.67 -1.11
CA HIS A 112 22.62 -0.40 -0.31
C HIS A 112 22.59 -0.89 1.14
N CYS A 113 21.60 -1.68 1.56
CA CYS A 113 21.51 -2.25 2.90
C CYS A 113 20.97 -3.68 2.84
N SER A 114 21.71 -4.64 3.40
CA SER A 114 21.38 -6.06 3.34
C SER A 114 20.78 -6.62 4.63
N THR A 115 20.83 -5.86 5.73
CA THR A 115 20.37 -6.28 7.07
C THR A 115 19.63 -5.17 7.79
N GLY A 116 18.89 -5.53 8.82
CA GLY A 116 18.25 -4.59 9.72
C GLY A 116 17.07 -3.79 9.11
N ILE A 117 16.57 -4.19 7.94
CA ILE A 117 15.42 -3.54 7.31
C ILE A 117 14.17 -4.39 7.49
N LEU A 118 13.12 -3.76 7.98
CA LEU A 118 11.82 -4.37 8.20
C LEU A 118 10.76 -3.71 7.35
N LEU A 119 9.88 -4.51 6.77
CA LEU A 119 8.58 -4.08 6.28
C LEU A 119 7.55 -4.41 7.36
N ASN A 120 6.84 -3.40 7.82
CA ASN A 120 5.80 -3.54 8.80
C ASN A 120 4.43 -3.36 8.15
N LEU A 121 3.50 -4.25 8.49
CA LEU A 121 2.09 -4.16 8.11
C LEU A 121 1.25 -4.16 9.37
N THR A 122 0.45 -3.12 9.57
CA THR A 122 -0.51 -3.05 10.67
C THR A 122 -1.88 -3.45 10.16
N VAL A 123 -2.50 -4.40 10.85
CA VAL A 123 -3.78 -5.01 10.46
C VAL A 123 -4.81 -4.76 11.56
N CYS A 124 -5.97 -4.23 11.18
CA CYS A 124 -7.16 -4.10 11.99
C CYS A 124 -8.31 -4.84 11.31
N ASP A 125 -9.02 -5.71 12.03
CA ASP A 125 -10.18 -6.47 11.54
C ASP A 125 -9.95 -7.17 10.19
N GLY A 126 -8.73 -7.66 9.96
CA GLY A 126 -8.36 -8.35 8.73
C GLY A 126 -8.01 -7.42 7.55
N TYR A 127 -7.85 -6.11 7.76
CA TYR A 127 -7.45 -5.15 6.74
C TYR A 127 -6.11 -4.52 7.08
N ILE A 128 -5.28 -4.27 6.07
CA ILE A 128 -4.07 -3.47 6.24
C ILE A 128 -4.50 -2.01 6.42
N VAL A 129 -4.12 -1.42 7.55
CA VAL A 129 -4.48 -0.04 7.94
C VAL A 129 -3.26 0.87 8.04
N ALA A 130 -2.05 0.30 8.03
CA ALA A 130 -0.81 1.03 7.91
C ALA A 130 0.29 0.14 7.37
N ALA A 131 1.27 0.74 6.70
CA ALA A 131 2.44 0.04 6.18
C ALA A 131 3.66 0.97 6.17
N ASP A 132 4.84 0.42 6.50
CA ASP A 132 6.08 1.18 6.52
C ASP A 132 7.31 0.29 6.27
N ILE A 133 8.39 0.92 5.85
CA ILE A 133 9.75 0.38 5.86
C ILE A 133 10.52 1.05 6.98
N GLN A 134 11.19 0.26 7.80
CA GLN A 134 11.94 0.74 8.94
C GLN A 134 13.33 0.11 8.99
N SER A 135 14.37 0.91 9.25
CA SER A 135 15.67 0.42 9.70
C SER A 135 15.69 0.28 11.20
N VAL A 136 16.20 -0.86 11.70
CA VAL A 136 16.42 -1.10 13.14
C VAL A 136 17.90 -0.94 13.53
N GLU A 137 18.75 -0.56 12.59
CA GLU A 137 20.20 -0.38 12.79
C GLU A 137 20.58 1.11 12.65
N GLY A 138 21.63 1.52 13.35
CA GLY A 138 22.17 2.87 13.30
C GLY A 138 21.21 3.92 13.83
N ASP A 139 21.18 5.09 13.17
CA ASP A 139 20.27 6.19 13.52
C ASP A 139 18.81 5.92 13.18
N GLY A 140 18.56 4.77 12.52
CA GLY A 140 17.24 4.32 12.13
C GLY A 140 16.54 5.28 11.14
N PHE A 141 15.61 4.75 10.38
CA PHE A 141 14.69 5.55 9.58
C PHE A 141 13.33 4.83 9.47
N ILE A 142 12.32 5.59 9.10
CA ILE A 142 11.01 5.07 8.74
C ILE A 142 10.49 5.84 7.53
N HIS A 143 9.97 5.15 6.55
CA HIS A 143 9.33 5.74 5.38
C HIS A 143 8.20 4.87 4.82
N SER A 144 7.51 5.36 3.80
CA SER A 144 6.43 4.65 3.13
C SER A 144 6.92 3.34 2.49
N VAL A 145 5.99 2.41 2.16
CA VAL A 145 6.34 1.14 1.48
C VAL A 145 6.77 1.33 0.03
N LYS A 146 6.70 2.53 -0.53
CA LYS A 146 7.23 2.78 -1.89
C LYS A 146 8.75 2.63 -1.89
N MET A 147 9.29 1.98 -2.91
CA MET A 147 10.73 1.93 -3.10
C MET A 147 11.29 3.35 -3.31
N PRO A 148 12.44 3.68 -2.68
CA PRO A 148 13.13 4.94 -2.87
C PRO A 148 13.66 5.10 -4.29
#